data_faddaf6b62301867e4ab114bdce1652e
#
_entry.id   faddaf6b62301867e4ab114bdce1652e
#
_cell.length_a   1.000
_cell.length_b   1.000
_cell.length_c   1.000
_cell.angle_alpha   90.00
_cell.angle_beta   90.00
_cell.angle_gamma   90.00
#
_symmetry.space_group_name_H-M   'P 1'
#
loop_
_entity.id
_entity.type
_entity.pdbx_description
1 polymer ?
#
loop_
_entity_poly.entity_id
_entity_poly.type
_entity_poly.pdbx_seq_one_letter_code
_entity_poly.pdbx_strand_id
1 'polypeptide(L)' 'MTTEEVIQMRIRNIQREIDDLERTKAVMVNETAKKAIDLHVENLRREIRRLEE' A
#
# COMPACT_ATOMS: atom_id res chain seq x y z
N MET A 1 -11.07 12.56 -17.82
CA MET A 1 -10.38 11.31 -17.42
C MET A 1 -11.31 10.13 -17.55
N THR A 2 -10.82 9.02 -18.07
CA THR A 2 -11.58 7.78 -18.13
C THR A 2 -11.57 7.08 -16.76
N THR A 3 -12.52 6.19 -16.55
CA THR A 3 -12.57 5.38 -15.32
C THR A 3 -11.28 4.57 -15.15
N GLU A 4 -10.76 4.02 -16.26
CA GLU A 4 -9.53 3.25 -16.24
C GLU A 4 -8.33 4.10 -15.79
N GLU A 5 -8.24 5.34 -16.26
CA GLU A 5 -7.17 6.25 -15.85
C GLU A 5 -7.24 6.56 -14.36
N VAL A 6 -8.45 6.77 -13.84
CA VAL A 6 -8.66 7.03 -12.41
C VAL A 6 -8.22 5.82 -11.58
N ILE A 7 -8.57 4.61 -12.03
CA ILE A 7 -8.17 3.37 -11.36
C ILE A 7 -6.65 3.23 -11.35
N GLN A 8 -5.99 3.46 -12.48
CA GLN A 8 -4.53 3.38 -12.58
C GLN A 8 -3.84 4.40 -11.68
N MET A 9 -4.37 5.61 -11.58
CA MET A 9 -3.85 6.61 -10.66
C MET A 9 -3.98 6.16 -9.20
N ARG A 10 -5.11 5.58 -8.86
CA ARG A 10 -5.35 5.05 -7.51
C ARG A 10 -4.35 3.95 -7.16
N ILE A 11 -4.17 2.99 -8.07
CA ILE A 11 -3.22 1.89 -7.88
C ILE A 11 -1.81 2.44 -7.69
N ARG A 12 -1.40 3.39 -8.51
CA ARG A 12 -0.07 4.01 -8.43
C ARG A 12 0.15 4.69 -7.08
N ASN A 13 -0.86 5.40 -6.60
CA ASN A 13 -0.80 6.07 -5.31
C ASN A 13 -0.68 5.07 -4.15
N ILE A 14 -1.42 3.97 -4.22
CA ILE A 14 -1.35 2.91 -3.22
C ILE A 14 0.02 2.25 -3.23
N GLN A 15 0.58 1.97 -4.39
CA GLN A 15 1.92 1.39 -4.52
C GLN A 15 2.99 2.29 -3.89
N ARG A 16 2.87 3.59 -4.11
CA ARG A 16 3.78 4.57 -3.50
C ARG A 16 3.67 4.55 -1.98
N GLU A 17 2.46 4.47 -1.46
CA GLU A 17 2.22 4.39 -0.02
C GLU A 17 2.83 3.11 0.57
N ILE A 18 2.69 1.98 -0.13
CA ILE A 18 3.31 0.72 0.29
C ILE A 18 4.84 0.86 0.36
N ASP A 19 5.44 1.46 -0.66
CA ASP A 19 6.89 1.67 -0.69
C ASP A 19 7.36 2.52 0.50
N ASP A 20 6.63 3.60 0.80
CA ASP A 20 6.96 4.47 1.92
C ASP A 20 6.85 3.73 3.26
N LEU A 21 5.81 2.92 3.41
CA LEU A 21 5.61 2.12 4.62
C LEU A 21 6.71 1.08 4.79
N GLU A 22 7.13 0.44 3.72
CA GLU A 22 8.20 -0.56 3.78
C GLU A 22 9.55 0.08 4.13
N ARG A 23 9.84 1.27 3.63
CA ARG A 23 11.03 2.02 4.01
C ARG A 23 11.01 2.40 5.48
N THR A 24 9.85 2.85 5.96
CA THR A 24 9.67 3.18 7.37
C THR A 24 9.89 1.96 8.24
N LYS A 25 9.32 0.82 7.85
CA LYS A 25 9.49 -0.44 8.56
C LYS A 25 10.96 -0.84 8.65
N ALA A 26 11.72 -0.63 7.59
CA ALA A 26 13.13 -1.03 7.52
C ALA A 26 14.01 -0.35 8.59
N VAL A 27 13.61 0.82 9.07
CA VAL A 27 14.37 1.57 10.09
C VAL A 27 13.74 1.46 11.48
N MET A 28 12.64 0.74 11.62
CA MET A 28 11.95 0.58 12.90
C MET A 28 12.54 -0.58 13.69
N VAL A 29 12.54 -0.42 15.02
CA VAL A 29 13.00 -1.48 15.93
C VAL A 29 11.87 -2.10 16.75
N ASN A 30 10.72 -1.44 16.84
CA ASN A 30 9.58 -1.94 17.62
C ASN A 30 8.80 -3.00 16.81
N GLU A 31 8.78 -4.23 17.31
CA GLU A 31 8.15 -5.35 16.61
C GLU A 31 6.63 -5.17 16.47
N THR A 32 5.98 -4.61 17.48
CA THR A 32 4.53 -4.37 17.43
C THR A 32 4.19 -3.37 16.33
N ALA A 33 4.97 -2.29 16.23
CA ALA A 33 4.79 -1.29 15.19
C ALA A 33 5.05 -1.87 13.80
N LYS A 34 6.05 -2.75 13.64
CA LYS A 34 6.31 -3.43 12.38
C LYS A 34 5.13 -4.29 11.95
N LYS A 35 4.52 -5.01 12.89
CA LYS A 35 3.34 -5.83 12.60
C LYS A 35 2.16 -4.98 12.14
N ALA A 36 1.98 -3.81 12.75
CA ALA A 36 0.92 -2.89 12.35
C ALA A 36 1.13 -2.41 10.91
N ILE A 37 2.38 -2.10 10.55
CA ILE A 37 2.71 -1.70 9.18
C ILE A 37 2.47 -2.87 8.21
N ASP A 38 2.87 -4.07 8.56
CA ASP A 38 2.65 -5.25 7.72
C ASP A 38 1.17 -5.46 7.44
N LEU A 39 0.32 -5.31 8.45
CA LEU A 39 -1.11 -5.45 8.30
C LEU A 39 -1.68 -4.37 7.38
N HIS A 40 -1.23 -3.13 7.54
CA HIS A 40 -1.67 -2.03 6.71
C HIS A 40 -1.27 -2.24 5.24
N VAL A 41 -0.03 -2.65 5.00
CA VAL A 41 0.47 -2.98 3.65
C VAL A 41 -0.37 -4.09 3.03
N GLU A 42 -0.68 -5.13 3.79
CA GLU A 42 -1.52 -6.22 3.31
C GLU A 42 -2.89 -5.73 2.89
N ASN A 43 -3.51 -4.85 3.66
CA ASN A 43 -4.80 -4.25 3.33
C ASN A 43 -4.71 -3.41 2.05
N LEU A 44 -3.64 -2.66 1.87
CA LEU A 44 -3.43 -1.88 0.65
C LEU A 44 -3.27 -2.77 -0.58
N ARG A 45 -2.58 -3.89 -0.45
CA ARG A 45 -2.43 -4.87 -1.54
C ARG A 45 -3.76 -5.48 -1.92
N ARG A 46 -4.63 -5.74 -0.95
CA ARG A 46 -5.99 -6.22 -1.22
C ARG A 46 -6.79 -5.18 -1.99
N GLU A 47 -6.65 -3.91 -1.65
CA GLU A 47 -7.33 -2.83 -2.35
C GLU A 47 -6.90 -2.78 -3.80
N ILE A 48 -5.60 -2.92 -4.09
CA ILE A 48 -5.10 -2.96 -5.45
C ILE A 48 -5.74 -4.12 -6.22
N ARG A 49 -5.81 -5.30 -5.62
CA ARG A 49 -6.43 -6.46 -6.27
C ARG A 49 -7.89 -6.23 -6.61
N ARG A 50 -8.63 -5.57 -5.72
CA ARG A 50 -10.03 -5.21 -5.99
C ARG A 50 -10.15 -4.25 -7.16
N LEU A 51 -9.25 -3.30 -7.25
CA LEU A 51 -9.26 -2.33 -8.34
C LEU A 51 -8.90 -2.97 -9.69
N GLU A 52 -8.13 -4.05 -9.67
CA GLU A 52 -7.74 -4.77 -10.88
C GLU A 52 -8.80 -5.77 -11.35
N GLU A 53 -9.77 -6.10 -10.53
CA GLU A 53 -10.92 -6.94 -10.92
C GLU A 53 -11.87 -6.15 -11.86
#